data_319f9c406a7351cae377aa1074689cbe
#
_entry.id   319f9c406a7351cae377aa1074689cbe
#
_cell.length_a   1.000
_cell.length_b   1.000
_cell.length_c   1.000
_cell.angle_alpha   90.00
_cell.angle_beta   90.00
_cell.angle_gamma   90.00
#
_symmetry.space_group_name_H-M   'P 1'
#
loop_
_entity.id
_entity.type
_entity.pdbx_description
1 polymer ?
#
loop_
_entity_poly.entity_id
_entity_poly.type
_entity_poly.pdbx_seq_one_letter_code
_entity_poly.pdbx_strand_id
1 'polypeptide(L)'
;MRVGKRIIKLRENKGWNQRELSRRVDLNPSVMNRIELGERPIKDHELDKIATALEVTTDYILGRSDNPEMTEEESFEAFINDPDLERWYKELPKSKEEDLRRLRRIWEAFKEEDDD
;
A
#
# COMPACT_ATOMS: atom_id res chain seq x y z
N MET A 1 -8.40 -5.62 -19.25
CA MET A 1 -8.40 -4.25 -18.72
C MET A 1 -6.98 -3.74 -18.61
N ARG A 2 -6.75 -2.53 -19.02
CA ARG A 2 -5.42 -1.94 -19.00
C ARG A 2 -5.01 -1.56 -17.57
N VAL A 3 -3.74 -1.72 -17.28
CA VAL A 3 -3.14 -1.39 -15.97
C VAL A 3 -3.48 0.04 -15.55
N GLY A 4 -3.30 1.00 -16.46
CA GLY A 4 -3.57 2.41 -16.17
C GLY A 4 -5.00 2.69 -15.72
N LYS A 5 -5.98 2.05 -16.37
CA LYS A 5 -7.38 2.25 -16.02
C LYS A 5 -7.70 1.72 -14.62
N ARG A 6 -7.10 0.60 -14.22
CA ARG A 6 -7.30 0.07 -12.87
C ARG A 6 -6.68 0.98 -11.82
N ILE A 7 -5.51 1.53 -12.10
CA ILE A 7 -4.85 2.49 -11.20
C ILE A 7 -5.73 3.72 -11.00
N ILE A 8 -6.26 4.29 -12.10
CA ILE A 8 -7.14 5.45 -12.04
C ILE A 8 -8.35 5.18 -11.17
N LYS A 9 -9.02 4.07 -11.42
CA LYS A 9 -10.22 3.69 -10.68
C LYS A 9 -9.93 3.52 -9.18
N LEU A 10 -8.83 2.84 -8.85
CA LEU A 10 -8.46 2.59 -7.48
C LEU A 10 -8.10 3.87 -6.71
N ARG A 11 -7.34 4.78 -7.35
CA ARG A 11 -7.00 6.04 -6.69
C ARG A 11 -8.22 6.95 -6.52
N GLU A 12 -9.11 6.97 -7.51
CA GLU A 12 -10.35 7.75 -7.43
C GLU A 12 -11.25 7.23 -6.30
N ASN A 13 -11.31 5.92 -6.11
CA ASN A 13 -12.04 5.30 -5.01
C ASN A 13 -11.50 5.74 -3.65
N LYS A 14 -10.23 6.05 -3.56
CA LYS A 14 -9.60 6.57 -2.34
C LYS A 14 -9.70 8.09 -2.22
N GLY A 15 -10.27 8.75 -3.22
CA GLY A 15 -10.37 10.20 -3.24
C GLY A 15 -9.05 10.89 -3.57
N TRP A 16 -8.12 10.19 -4.19
CA TRP A 16 -6.81 10.74 -4.54
C TRP A 16 -6.79 11.19 -6.00
N ASN A 17 -6.20 12.38 -6.22
CA ASN A 17 -5.88 12.78 -7.57
C ASN A 17 -4.53 12.15 -7.98
N GLN A 18 -4.16 12.34 -9.24
CA GLN A 18 -2.93 11.78 -9.79
C GLN A 18 -1.67 12.24 -9.05
N ARG A 19 -1.65 13.52 -8.67
CA ARG A 19 -0.53 14.11 -7.94
C ARG A 19 -0.36 13.48 -6.56
N GLU A 20 -1.47 13.22 -5.86
CA GLU A 20 -1.44 12.59 -4.55
C GLU A 20 -0.88 11.18 -4.62
N LEU A 21 -1.32 10.39 -5.59
CA LEU A 21 -0.78 9.05 -5.77
C LEU A 21 0.71 9.11 -6.12
N SER A 22 1.10 10.02 -7.02
CA SER A 22 2.50 10.20 -7.39
C SER A 22 3.38 10.50 -6.18
N ARG A 23 2.90 11.36 -5.30
CA ARG A 23 3.61 11.72 -4.07
C ARG A 23 3.79 10.51 -3.17
N ARG A 24 2.74 9.72 -3.01
CA ARG A 24 2.76 8.55 -2.11
C ARG A 24 3.72 7.46 -2.57
N VAL A 25 3.91 7.33 -3.88
CA VAL A 25 4.78 6.29 -4.44
C VAL A 25 6.10 6.85 -4.94
N ASP A 26 6.38 8.11 -4.67
CA ASP A 26 7.62 8.78 -5.05
C ASP A 26 7.91 8.68 -6.54
N LEU A 27 6.89 8.98 -7.35
CA LEU A 27 7.00 9.04 -8.79
C LEU A 27 6.72 10.46 -9.28
N ASN A 28 7.39 10.84 -10.37
CA ASN A 28 7.12 12.11 -11.04
C ASN A 28 5.69 12.08 -11.59
N PRO A 29 4.89 13.15 -11.40
CA PRO A 29 3.52 13.20 -11.95
C PRO A 29 3.43 12.97 -13.44
N SER A 30 4.42 13.42 -14.21
CA SER A 30 4.47 13.18 -15.67
C SER A 30 4.59 11.69 -15.97
N VAL A 31 5.40 10.97 -15.20
CA VAL A 31 5.55 9.52 -15.34
C VAL A 31 4.26 8.82 -14.99
N MET A 32 3.63 9.22 -13.88
CA MET A 32 2.35 8.63 -13.46
C MET A 32 1.29 8.84 -14.54
N ASN A 33 1.22 10.02 -15.12
CA ASN A 33 0.26 10.32 -16.18
C ASN A 33 0.46 9.39 -17.38
N ARG A 34 1.69 9.15 -17.79
CA ARG A 34 2.00 8.26 -18.91
C ARG A 34 1.63 6.81 -18.60
N ILE A 35 1.86 6.37 -17.37
CA ILE A 35 1.47 5.02 -16.93
C ILE A 35 -0.06 4.88 -17.00
N GLU A 36 -0.78 5.86 -16.47
CA GLU A 36 -2.24 5.83 -16.45
C GLU A 36 -2.85 5.86 -17.85
N LEU A 37 -2.21 6.57 -18.78
CA LEU A 37 -2.67 6.65 -20.16
C LEU A 37 -2.26 5.43 -21.00
N GLY A 38 -1.40 4.56 -20.47
CA GLY A 38 -0.89 3.41 -21.19
C GLY A 38 0.19 3.75 -22.20
N GLU A 39 0.76 4.94 -22.12
CA GLU A 39 1.83 5.40 -23.01
C GLU A 39 3.20 4.89 -22.60
N ARG A 40 3.35 4.49 -21.36
CA ARG A 40 4.60 4.00 -20.80
C ARG A 40 4.33 2.74 -19.97
N PRO A 41 5.10 1.65 -20.20
CA PRO A 41 4.97 0.46 -19.37
C PRO A 41 5.32 0.76 -17.92
N ILE A 42 4.63 0.09 -17.00
CA ILE A 42 4.95 0.18 -15.59
C ILE A 42 6.11 -0.77 -15.27
N LYS A 43 7.08 -0.29 -14.50
CA LYS A 43 8.20 -1.11 -14.06
C LYS A 43 7.83 -1.90 -12.80
N ASP A 44 8.52 -3.01 -12.57
CA ASP A 44 8.21 -3.90 -11.45
C ASP A 44 8.18 -3.18 -10.11
N HIS A 45 9.19 -2.39 -9.81
CA HIS A 45 9.26 -1.66 -8.53
C HIS A 45 8.20 -0.57 -8.42
N GLU A 46 7.80 0.01 -9.55
CA GLU A 46 6.73 1.01 -9.59
C GLU A 46 5.38 0.33 -9.31
N LEU A 47 5.17 -0.83 -9.92
CA LEU A 47 3.96 -1.63 -9.71
C LEU A 47 3.80 -2.01 -8.24
N ASP A 48 4.87 -2.47 -7.61
CA ASP A 48 4.86 -2.83 -6.19
C ASP A 48 4.48 -1.64 -5.31
N LYS A 49 5.07 -0.49 -5.55
CA LYS A 49 4.77 0.72 -4.77
C LYS A 49 3.32 1.16 -4.94
N ILE A 50 2.84 1.15 -6.17
CA ILE A 50 1.47 1.56 -6.48
C ILE A 50 0.47 0.57 -5.86
N ALA A 51 0.70 -0.72 -5.98
CA ALA A 51 -0.16 -1.74 -5.39
C ALA A 51 -0.22 -1.59 -3.87
N THR A 52 0.93 -1.38 -3.23
CA THR A 52 1.01 -1.18 -1.78
C THR A 52 0.23 0.08 -1.36
N ALA A 53 0.43 1.19 -2.07
CA ALA A 53 -0.26 2.45 -1.75
C ALA A 53 -1.78 2.32 -1.92
N LEU A 54 -2.22 1.58 -2.93
CA LEU A 54 -3.63 1.35 -3.20
C LEU A 54 -4.23 0.19 -2.40
N GLU A 55 -3.41 -0.51 -1.64
CA GLU A 55 -3.82 -1.64 -0.80
C GLU A 55 -4.46 -2.78 -1.59
N VAL A 56 -3.89 -3.06 -2.75
CA VAL A 56 -4.31 -4.17 -3.61
C VAL A 56 -3.11 -5.01 -4.01
N THR A 57 -3.37 -6.18 -4.59
CA THR A 57 -2.30 -7.04 -5.10
C THR A 57 -1.82 -6.53 -6.46
N THR A 58 -0.57 -6.84 -6.80
CA THR A 58 -0.02 -6.55 -8.12
C THR A 58 -0.80 -7.33 -9.19
N ASP A 59 -1.22 -8.55 -8.88
CA ASP A 59 -2.01 -9.38 -9.80
C ASP A 59 -3.34 -8.72 -10.15
N TYR A 60 -3.98 -8.05 -9.19
CA TYR A 60 -5.21 -7.32 -9.44
C TYR A 60 -4.98 -6.16 -10.42
N ILE A 61 -3.90 -5.38 -10.21
CA ILE A 61 -3.57 -4.26 -11.10
C ILE A 61 -3.27 -4.77 -12.52
N LEU A 62 -2.57 -5.91 -12.62
CA LEU A 62 -2.22 -6.52 -13.91
C LEU A 62 -3.40 -7.22 -14.59
N GLY A 63 -4.53 -7.35 -13.91
CA GLY A 63 -5.69 -8.02 -14.45
C GLY A 63 -5.63 -9.54 -14.40
N ARG A 64 -4.70 -10.10 -13.63
CA ARG A 64 -4.54 -11.54 -13.45
C ARG A 64 -5.45 -12.12 -12.37
N SER A 65 -5.97 -11.25 -11.51
CA SER A 65 -6.87 -11.62 -10.43
C SER A 65 -8.03 -10.63 -10.38
N ASP A 66 -9.23 -11.12 -10.10
CA ASP A 66 -10.40 -10.28 -9.91
C ASP A 66 -10.59 -9.86 -8.44
N ASN A 67 -9.78 -10.43 -7.55
CA ASN A 67 -9.83 -10.13 -6.12
C ASN A 67 -8.75 -9.10 -5.77
N PRO A 68 -9.13 -7.87 -5.42
CA PRO A 68 -8.16 -6.84 -5.03
C PRO A 68 -7.57 -7.06 -3.64
N GLU A 69 -8.23 -7.85 -2.81
CA GLU A 69 -7.82 -8.03 -1.42
C GLU A 69 -6.49 -8.75 -1.30
N MET A 70 -5.63 -8.20 -0.46
CA MET A 70 -4.38 -8.85 -0.09
C MET A 70 -4.65 -9.96 0.91
N THR A 71 -3.87 -11.03 0.85
CA THR A 71 -3.86 -12.03 1.90
C THR A 71 -3.33 -11.39 3.19
N GLU A 72 -3.57 -12.03 4.33
CA GLU A 72 -3.04 -11.55 5.61
C GLU A 72 -1.52 -11.41 5.56
N GLU A 73 -0.86 -12.37 4.91
CA GLU A 73 0.59 -12.39 4.77
C GLU A 73 1.08 -11.21 3.91
N GLU A 74 0.41 -10.95 2.78
CA GLU A 74 0.73 -9.83 1.91
C GLU A 74 0.50 -8.48 2.59
N SER A 75 -0.58 -8.37 3.35
CA SER A 75 -0.90 -7.17 4.12
C SER A 75 0.15 -6.90 5.19
N PHE A 76 0.62 -7.97 5.85
CA PHE A 76 1.65 -7.87 6.87
C PHE A 76 2.98 -7.42 6.27
N GLU A 77 3.35 -7.96 5.11
CA GLU A 77 4.57 -7.55 4.40
C GLU A 77 4.52 -6.08 3.99
N ALA A 78 3.37 -5.63 3.47
CA ALA A 78 3.17 -4.24 3.10
C ALA A 78 3.30 -3.32 4.32
N PHE A 79 2.78 -3.75 5.45
CA PHE A 79 2.87 -3.04 6.72
C PHE A 79 4.32 -2.87 7.17
N ILE A 80 5.10 -3.95 7.13
CA ILE A 80 6.51 -3.93 7.53
C ILE A 80 7.33 -3.02 6.63
N ASN A 81 7.02 -2.99 5.35
CA ASN A 81 7.80 -2.24 4.35
C ASN A 81 7.33 -0.79 4.17
N ASP A 82 6.32 -0.34 4.92
CA ASP A 82 5.83 1.03 4.86
C ASP A 82 6.87 1.98 5.46
N PRO A 83 7.38 2.97 4.71
CA PRO A 83 8.39 3.91 5.21
C PRO A 83 7.93 4.72 6.42
N ASP A 84 6.66 5.10 6.48
CA ASP A 84 6.12 5.85 7.60
C ASP A 84 6.09 4.99 8.86
N LEU A 85 5.77 3.72 8.70
CA LEU A 85 5.75 2.76 9.79
C LEU A 85 7.16 2.42 10.25
N GLU A 86 8.10 2.32 9.32
CA GLU A 86 9.49 2.10 9.64
C GLU A 86 10.05 3.23 10.50
N ARG A 87 9.69 4.46 10.14
CA ARG A 87 10.08 5.64 10.92
C ARG A 87 9.53 5.57 12.34
N TRP A 88 8.26 5.24 12.46
CA TRP A 88 7.59 5.07 13.74
C TRP A 88 8.24 3.97 14.57
N TYR A 89 8.51 2.85 13.94
CA TYR A 89 9.17 1.70 14.58
C TYR A 89 10.56 2.06 15.11
N LYS A 90 11.33 2.85 14.38
CA LYS A 90 12.66 3.29 14.82
C LYS A 90 12.61 4.18 16.06
N GLU A 91 11.50 4.84 16.30
CA GLU A 91 11.30 5.65 17.48
C GLU A 91 10.90 4.83 18.71
N LEU A 92 10.38 3.62 18.49
CA LEU A 92 9.93 2.75 19.58
C LEU A 92 11.03 2.38 20.60
N PRO A 93 12.28 2.13 20.21
CA PRO A 93 13.32 1.80 21.19
C PRO A 93 13.57 2.89 22.22
N LYS A 94 13.12 4.10 21.95
CA LYS A 94 13.17 5.21 22.91
C LYS A 94 12.02 5.16 23.91
N SER A 95 11.04 4.31 23.65
CA SER A 95 9.88 4.14 24.50
C SER A 95 10.19 3.19 25.65
N LYS A 96 9.50 3.38 26.75
CA LYS A 96 9.64 2.50 27.92
C LYS A 96 9.06 1.12 27.58
N GLU A 97 9.59 0.09 28.23
CA GLU A 97 9.12 -1.28 28.07
C GLU A 97 7.60 -1.39 28.29
N GLU A 98 7.05 -0.61 29.17
CA GLU A 98 5.59 -0.57 29.42
C GLU A 98 4.81 -0.17 28.19
N ASP A 99 5.32 0.80 27.41
CA ASP A 99 4.66 1.28 26.21
C ASP A 99 4.64 0.21 25.12
N LEU A 100 5.71 -0.55 25.01
CA LEU A 100 5.81 -1.66 24.07
C LEU A 100 4.81 -2.77 24.43
N ARG A 101 4.66 -3.03 25.73
CA ARG A 101 3.70 -4.03 26.23
C ARG A 101 2.25 -3.59 25.98
N ARG A 102 1.99 -2.30 26.10
CA ARG A 102 0.66 -1.73 25.78
C ARG A 102 0.34 -1.90 24.30
N LEU A 103 1.29 -1.60 23.44
CA LEU A 103 1.13 -1.78 21.99
C LEU A 103 0.84 -3.22 21.66
N ARG A 104 1.55 -4.16 22.30
CA ARG A 104 1.32 -5.58 22.10
C ARG A 104 -0.08 -5.99 22.50
N ARG A 105 -0.58 -5.48 23.63
CA ARG A 105 -1.95 -5.77 24.10
C ARG A 105 -2.99 -5.25 23.12
N ILE A 106 -2.81 -4.04 22.61
CA ILE A 106 -3.71 -3.44 21.64
C ILE A 106 -3.73 -4.29 20.36
N TRP A 107 -2.57 -4.71 19.90
CA TRP A 107 -2.44 -5.53 18.71
C TRP A 107 -3.10 -6.91 18.90
N GLU A 108 -2.92 -7.53 20.05
CA GLU A 108 -3.54 -8.81 20.37
C GLU A 108 -5.07 -8.71 20.47
N ALA A 109 -5.57 -7.62 21.04
CA ALA A 109 -7.01 -7.35 21.11
C ALA A 109 -7.60 -7.19 19.71
N PHE A 110 -6.89 -6.51 18.82
CA PHE A 110 -7.27 -6.34 17.43
C PHE A 110 -7.37 -7.68 16.71
N LYS A 111 -6.42 -8.55 16.98
CA LYS A 111 -6.37 -9.88 16.40
C LYS A 111 -7.53 -10.77 16.85
N GLU A 112 -7.93 -10.67 18.12
CA GLU A 112 -9.06 -11.42 18.66
C GLU A 112 -10.38 -10.98 18.02
N GLU A 113 -10.56 -9.71 17.72
CA GLU A 113 -11.75 -9.21 17.04
C GLU A 113 -11.87 -9.76 15.62
N ASP A 114 -10.75 -9.93 14.92
CA ASP A 114 -10.73 -10.44 13.56
C ASP A 114 -10.98 -11.94 13.48
N ASP A 115 -10.83 -12.67 14.59
CA ASP A 115 -11.02 -14.12 14.64
C ASP A 115 -12.48 -14.52 14.85
N ASP A 116 -13.36 -13.55 14.98
CA ASP A 116 -14.80 -13.82 15.06
C ASP A 116 -15.40 -14.00 13.64
#